data_61f431673fc6eab42be758bb523a6529
#
_entry.id   61f431673fc6eab42be758bb523a6529
#
_cell.length_a   1.000
_cell.length_b   1.000
_cell.length_c   1.000
_cell.angle_alpha   90.00
_cell.angle_beta   90.00
_cell.angle_gamma   90.00
#
_symmetry.space_group_name_H-M   'P 1'
#
loop_
_entity.id
_entity.type
_entity.pdbx_description
1 polymer ?
#
loop_
_entity_poly.entity_id
_entity_poly.type
_entity_poly.pdbx_seq_one_letter_code
_entity_poly.pdbx_strand_id
1 'polypeptide(L)'
;MTKIKRIAASILAVAAMATSVAGMSASAYSPTISRTVGGVKGTLYSDTTYGYGTTSRTGTTCYVKVTHGGVTSSWKSAANSVSYKNIKTNGTSNATSSHRTNGTSAFTIQYN
;
A
#
# COMPACT_ATOMS: atom_id res chain seq x y z
N MET A 1 -10.12 3.76 -19.40
CA MET A 1 -9.48 4.24 -19.11
C MET A 1 -9.12 4.62 -18.58
N THR A 2 -9.22 4.19 -18.27
CA THR A 2 -8.54 4.48 -17.74
C THR A 2 -8.35 4.78 -16.97
N LYS A 3 -8.27 4.42 -16.69
CA LYS A 3 -7.84 4.68 -15.98
C LYS A 3 -7.50 5.13 -15.17
N ILE A 4 -7.59 4.78 -14.89
CA ILE A 4 -7.04 5.16 -14.08
C ILE A 4 -7.06 5.33 -13.48
N LYS A 5 -7.10 5.01 -13.27
CA LYS A 5 -6.92 5.25 -12.65
C LYS A 5 -6.65 5.32 -11.86
N ARG A 6 -6.88 4.74 -11.84
CA ARG A 6 -6.50 4.83 -11.03
C ARG A 6 -6.22 5.31 -10.44
N ILE A 7 -6.38 4.96 -10.64
CA ILE A 7 -5.99 5.55 -10.05
C ILE A 7 -5.81 5.96 -9.56
N ALA A 8 -5.94 5.59 -9.60
CA ALA A 8 -5.55 6.18 -9.13
C ALA A 8 -5.34 6.47 -8.62
N ALA A 9 -5.54 6.07 -8.73
CA ALA A 9 -5.12 6.57 -8.29
C ALA A 9 -4.88 6.83 -7.87
N SER A 10 -5.21 6.52 -7.89
CA SER A 10 -4.86 7.11 -7.56
C SER A 10 -4.77 7.42 -7.39
N ILE A 11 -4.94 7.15 -7.39
CA ILE A 11 -4.77 7.80 -7.19
C ILE A 11 -4.66 8.15 -6.92
N LEU A 12 -4.91 7.90 -6.84
CA LEU A 12 -4.74 8.53 -6.62
C LEU A 12 -4.45 8.82 -6.37
N ALA A 13 -4.86 8.34 -6.21
CA ALA A 13 -4.55 8.75 -6.02
C ALA A 13 -4.46 8.92 -5.91
N VAL A 14 -4.82 8.66 -5.74
CA VAL A 14 -4.60 9.09 -5.69
C VAL A 14 -4.79 9.10 -5.66
N ALA A 15 -5.24 8.67 -5.53
CA ALA A 15 -5.32 8.87 -5.56
C ALA A 15 -5.58 8.87 -5.57
N ALA A 16 -6.04 8.50 -5.45
CA ALA A 16 -6.08 8.63 -5.52
C ALA A 16 -6.29 8.50 -5.56
N MET A 17 -6.77 8.20 -5.43
CA MET A 17 -6.72 8.21 -5.44
C MET A 17 -6.74 7.85 -5.39
N ALA A 18 -7.17 7.30 -5.22
CA ALA A 18 -7.05 7.07 -5.31
C ALA A 18 -7.22 6.65 -5.42
N THR A 19 -7.65 6.28 -5.31
CA THR A 19 -7.62 6.08 -5.60
C THR A 19 -7.74 5.57 -6.01
N SER A 20 -8.01 5.12 -5.95
CA SER A 20 -7.86 4.73 -6.52
C SER A 20 -7.88 4.32 -7.05
N VAL A 21 -7.87 3.69 -7.04
CA VAL A 21 -7.63 3.41 -7.96
C VAL A 21 -8.06 2.66 -8.30
N ALA A 22 -8.47 2.45 -8.03
CA ALA A 22 -8.55 1.51 -8.77
C ALA A 22 -8.59 1.13 -9.83
N GLY A 23 -8.83 0.69 -10.15
CA GLY A 23 -8.91 0.08 -11.41
C GLY A 23 -7.82 0.28 -12.27
N MET A 24 -6.84 0.27 -11.99
CA MET A 24 -5.77 0.44 -12.88
C MET A 24 -5.42 -0.80 -13.54
N SER A 25 -5.25 -0.76 -14.79
CA SER A 25 -4.71 -1.89 -15.50
C SER A 25 -3.24 -2.02 -15.23
N ALA A 26 -2.76 -3.23 -15.21
CA ALA A 26 -1.34 -3.48 -15.08
C ALA A 26 -0.65 -3.08 -16.36
N SER A 27 0.47 -2.44 -16.23
CA SER A 27 1.33 -2.15 -17.37
C SER A 27 2.48 -3.15 -17.36
N ALA A 28 3.47 -2.95 -18.22
CA ALA A 28 4.63 -3.81 -18.26
C ALA A 28 5.43 -3.73 -16.96
N TYR A 29 5.22 -2.72 -16.16
CA TYR A 29 5.79 -2.62 -14.83
C TYR A 29 4.65 -2.44 -13.84
N SER A 30 4.93 -2.75 -12.58
CA SER A 30 3.93 -2.70 -11.55
C SER A 30 3.94 -1.33 -10.87
N PRO A 31 2.85 -0.56 -10.95
CA PRO A 31 2.79 0.73 -10.28
C PRO A 31 2.64 0.57 -8.78
N THR A 32 3.01 1.61 -8.06
CA THR A 32 2.68 1.69 -6.64
C THR A 32 1.22 2.07 -6.50
N ILE A 33 0.50 1.36 -5.65
CA ILE A 33 -0.89 1.67 -5.36
C ILE A 33 -0.93 2.55 -4.12
N SER A 34 -1.72 3.61 -4.17
CA SER A 34 -1.91 4.51 -3.04
C SER A 34 -3.37 4.57 -2.63
N ARG A 35 -3.61 4.72 -1.34
CA ARG A 35 -4.95 4.91 -0.80
C ARG A 35 -4.86 5.82 0.42
N THR A 36 -5.78 6.77 0.53
CA THR A 36 -5.85 7.64 1.70
C THR A 36 -7.20 7.47 2.38
N VAL A 37 -7.18 7.17 3.65
CA VAL A 37 -8.38 6.98 4.45
C VAL A 37 -8.22 7.75 5.75
N GLY A 38 -9.13 8.69 6.02
CA GLY A 38 -9.09 9.46 7.25
C GLY A 38 -7.80 10.24 7.45
N GLY A 39 -7.21 10.73 6.39
CA GLY A 39 -5.96 11.47 6.46
C GLY A 39 -4.70 10.60 6.54
N VAL A 40 -4.85 9.29 6.56
CA VAL A 40 -3.73 8.36 6.61
C VAL A 40 -3.46 7.86 5.18
N LYS A 41 -2.25 8.08 4.69
CA LYS A 41 -1.86 7.62 3.36
C LYS A 41 -1.11 6.30 3.46
N GLY A 42 -1.60 5.30 2.75
CA GLY A 42 -0.93 4.02 2.60
C GLY A 42 -0.48 3.83 1.16
N THR A 43 0.63 3.16 0.98
CA THR A 43 1.08 2.75 -0.36
C THR A 43 1.54 1.30 -0.32
N LEU A 44 1.43 0.64 -1.47
CA LEU A 44 1.93 -0.72 -1.62
C LEU A 44 2.48 -0.90 -3.03
N TYR A 45 3.72 -1.34 -3.09
CA TYR A 45 4.37 -1.81 -4.32
C TYR A 45 4.70 -3.28 -4.14
N SER A 46 4.58 -4.06 -5.19
CA SER A 46 4.97 -5.46 -5.12
C SER A 46 5.51 -5.94 -6.47
N ASP A 47 6.43 -6.88 -6.40
CA ASP A 47 6.86 -7.66 -7.56
C ASP A 47 7.10 -9.09 -7.08
N THR A 48 7.74 -9.93 -7.90
CA THR A 48 7.93 -11.34 -7.54
C THR A 48 8.98 -11.53 -6.45
N THR A 49 9.71 -10.50 -6.06
CA THR A 49 10.79 -10.60 -5.08
C THR A 49 10.45 -10.01 -3.73
N TYR A 50 9.58 -8.99 -3.67
CA TYR A 50 9.21 -8.40 -2.39
C TYR A 50 7.93 -7.57 -2.50
N GLY A 51 7.37 -7.26 -1.32
CA GLY A 51 6.30 -6.29 -1.19
C GLY A 51 6.78 -5.15 -0.30
N TYR A 52 6.48 -3.92 -0.68
CA TYR A 52 6.95 -2.72 0.02
C TYR A 52 5.77 -1.82 0.35
N GLY A 53 5.53 -1.63 1.63
CA GLY A 53 4.40 -0.82 2.09
C GLY A 53 4.87 0.39 2.89
N THR A 54 4.12 1.48 2.79
CA THR A 54 4.36 2.67 3.61
C THR A 54 3.05 3.18 4.19
N THR A 55 3.15 3.81 5.35
CA THR A 55 2.03 4.51 5.98
C THR A 55 2.54 5.86 6.44
N SER A 56 1.81 6.92 6.14
CA SER A 56 2.23 8.25 6.57
C SER A 56 1.07 9.11 7.02
N ARG A 57 1.32 9.84 8.09
CA ARG A 57 0.46 10.92 8.60
C ARG A 57 1.28 11.71 9.61
N THR A 58 1.38 13.01 9.39
CA THR A 58 2.14 13.87 10.28
C THR A 58 1.47 13.98 11.65
N GLY A 59 2.27 13.95 12.71
CA GLY A 59 1.80 14.20 14.07
C GLY A 59 1.33 12.96 14.82
N THR A 60 1.57 11.76 14.30
CA THR A 60 1.15 10.52 14.95
C THR A 60 2.10 9.39 14.64
N THR A 61 2.02 8.32 15.41
CA THR A 61 2.74 7.09 15.09
C THR A 61 2.00 6.35 13.99
N CYS A 62 2.72 5.99 12.94
CA CYS A 62 2.19 5.24 11.80
C CYS A 62 2.61 3.78 11.91
N TYR A 63 1.75 2.89 11.41
CA TYR A 63 1.96 1.45 11.45
C TYR A 63 1.71 0.86 10.08
N VAL A 64 2.54 -0.09 9.69
CA VAL A 64 2.36 -0.85 8.45
C VAL A 64 2.71 -2.31 8.69
N LYS A 65 1.98 -3.20 8.04
CA LYS A 65 2.43 -4.60 7.89
C LYS A 65 2.14 -5.02 6.46
N VAL A 66 2.97 -5.92 5.95
CA VAL A 66 2.93 -6.33 4.56
C VAL A 66 2.91 -7.85 4.49
N THR A 67 1.99 -8.37 3.69
CA THR A 67 1.94 -9.78 3.32
C THR A 67 2.53 -9.95 1.93
N HIS A 68 3.49 -10.83 1.80
CA HIS A 68 4.09 -11.15 0.50
C HIS A 68 4.63 -12.58 0.57
N GLY A 69 4.50 -13.33 -0.52
CA GLY A 69 4.94 -14.71 -0.53
C GLY A 69 4.20 -15.58 0.48
N GLY A 70 2.95 -15.23 0.81
CA GLY A 70 2.16 -15.97 1.79
C GLY A 70 2.54 -15.68 3.25
N VAL A 71 3.46 -14.76 3.50
CA VAL A 71 3.94 -14.48 4.87
C VAL A 71 3.58 -13.04 5.24
N THR A 72 2.92 -12.87 6.37
CA THR A 72 2.56 -11.55 6.89
C THR A 72 3.58 -11.10 7.92
N SER A 73 4.09 -9.89 7.78
CA SER A 73 5.01 -9.32 8.74
C SER A 73 4.25 -8.93 10.02
N SER A 74 4.99 -8.68 11.10
CA SER A 74 4.43 -7.99 12.25
C SER A 74 4.16 -6.53 11.88
N TRP A 75 3.43 -5.83 12.73
CA TRP A 75 3.28 -4.38 12.59
C TRP A 75 4.63 -3.71 12.78
N LYS A 76 4.98 -2.81 11.85
CA LYS A 76 6.15 -1.95 11.96
C LYS A 76 5.64 -0.54 12.24
N SER A 77 6.37 0.22 13.02
CA SER A 77 5.91 1.56 13.41
C SER A 77 7.05 2.57 13.47
N ALA A 78 6.69 3.82 13.22
CA ALA A 78 7.58 4.96 13.40
C ALA A 78 6.75 6.23 13.41
N ALA A 79 7.31 7.29 13.95
CA ALA A 79 6.63 8.58 14.00
C ALA A 79 6.52 9.17 12.59
N ASN A 80 5.34 9.68 12.26
CA ASN A 80 5.02 10.42 11.04
C ASN A 80 5.03 9.59 9.75
N SER A 81 5.88 8.61 9.64
CA SER A 81 5.98 7.79 8.43
C SER A 81 6.72 6.51 8.75
N VAL A 82 6.24 5.40 8.22
CA VAL A 82 6.88 4.11 8.38
C VAL A 82 6.87 3.38 7.04
N SER A 83 7.92 2.60 6.79
CA SER A 83 7.98 1.76 5.60
C SER A 83 8.52 0.39 6.00
N TYR A 84 8.14 -0.63 5.21
CA TYR A 84 8.64 -1.97 5.42
C TYR A 84 8.69 -2.74 4.11
N LYS A 85 9.79 -3.44 3.91
CA LYS A 85 9.98 -4.32 2.75
C LYS A 85 9.91 -5.76 3.23
N ASN A 86 8.87 -6.48 2.80
CA ASN A 86 8.73 -7.90 3.09
C ASN A 86 9.37 -8.69 1.93
N ILE A 87 10.48 -9.36 2.22
CA ILE A 87 11.26 -10.05 1.19
C ILE A 87 10.92 -11.54 1.07
N LYS A 88 9.92 -12.01 1.80
CA LYS A 88 9.43 -13.38 1.61
C LYS A 88 8.75 -13.48 0.27
N THR A 89 9.00 -14.55 -0.44
CA THR A 89 8.43 -14.71 -1.78
C THR A 89 8.14 -16.16 -2.08
N ASN A 90 7.14 -16.37 -2.92
CA ASN A 90 6.81 -17.67 -3.50
C ASN A 90 6.65 -17.54 -5.01
N GLY A 91 7.24 -16.50 -5.61
CA GLY A 91 7.24 -16.31 -7.06
C GLY A 91 6.07 -15.52 -7.60
N THR A 92 5.17 -15.06 -6.73
CA THR A 92 4.04 -14.23 -7.16
C THR A 92 4.23 -12.79 -6.69
N SER A 93 3.63 -11.85 -7.42
CA SER A 93 3.62 -10.45 -7.03
C SER A 93 2.39 -10.08 -6.20
N ASN A 94 1.53 -11.05 -5.86
CA ASN A 94 0.38 -10.77 -5.03
C ASN A 94 0.81 -10.34 -3.63
N ALA A 95 0.23 -9.27 -3.14
CA ALA A 95 0.58 -8.73 -1.83
C ALA A 95 -0.62 -8.00 -1.24
N THR A 96 -0.56 -7.82 0.06
CA THR A 96 -1.56 -7.04 0.80
C THR A 96 -0.81 -6.23 1.85
N SER A 97 -1.23 -5.01 2.06
CA SER A 97 -0.68 -4.21 3.14
C SER A 97 -1.81 -3.70 4.03
N SER A 98 -1.48 -3.50 5.30
CA SER A 98 -2.40 -2.88 6.26
C SER A 98 -1.76 -1.63 6.81
N HIS A 99 -2.56 -0.59 6.98
CA HIS A 99 -2.08 0.74 7.33
C HIS A 99 -2.96 1.32 8.43
N ARG A 100 -2.35 1.89 9.44
CA ARG A 100 -3.09 2.59 10.49
C ARG A 100 -2.17 3.56 11.23
N THR A 101 -2.78 4.38 12.04
CA THR A 101 -2.07 5.24 12.99
C THR A 101 -2.72 5.06 14.36
N ASN A 102 -2.14 5.68 15.39
CA ASN A 102 -2.82 5.72 16.68
C ASN A 102 -4.16 6.42 16.50
N GLY A 103 -5.22 5.82 17.02
CA GLY A 103 -6.54 6.42 16.96
C GLY A 103 -7.29 6.23 15.64
N THR A 104 -6.75 5.48 14.69
CA THR A 104 -7.47 5.19 13.45
C THR A 104 -7.63 3.69 13.28
N SER A 105 -8.68 3.32 12.55
CA SER A 105 -8.88 1.93 12.17
C SER A 105 -7.96 1.57 11.02
N ALA A 106 -7.52 0.32 10.98
CA ALA A 106 -6.68 -0.15 9.88
C ALA A 106 -7.48 -0.23 8.58
N PHE A 107 -6.81 0.05 7.48
CA PHE A 107 -7.33 -0.23 6.16
C PHE A 107 -6.28 -1.00 5.36
N THR A 108 -6.71 -1.64 4.28
CA THR A 108 -5.82 -2.51 3.51
C THR A 108 -5.71 -2.05 2.06
N ILE A 109 -4.60 -2.42 1.44
CA ILE A 109 -4.38 -2.28 0.01
C ILE A 109 -4.07 -3.66 -0.53
N GLN A 110 -4.73 -4.02 -1.64
CA GLN A 110 -4.52 -5.29 -2.31
C GLN A 110 -3.76 -5.05 -3.61
N TYR A 111 -2.74 -5.86 -3.82
CA TYR A 111 -1.91 -5.79 -5.02
C TYR A 111 -1.96 -7.15 -5.70
N ASN A 112 -2.45 -7.17 -6.92
CA ASN A 112 -2.55 -8.40 -7.70
C ASN A 112 -1.81 -8.28 -9.01
#